data_c741a5775dc5a91e099863ef03fbcd3c
#
_entry.id   c741a5775dc5a91e099863ef03fbcd3c
#
_cell.length_a   1.000
_cell.length_b   1.000
_cell.length_c   1.000
_cell.angle_alpha   90.00
_cell.angle_beta   90.00
_cell.angle_gamma   90.00
#
_symmetry.space_group_name_H-M   'P 1'
#
loop_
_entity.id
_entity.type
_entity.pdbx_description
1 polymer ?
#
loop_
_entity_poly.entity_id
_entity_poly.type
_entity_poly.pdbx_seq_one_letter_code
_entity_poly.pdbx_strand_id
1 'polypeptide(L)'
;MKQAQQKLKLMYLAKILTEKTDEENTLTVPQMIEELAKAGISAERKSIYDDLEQLQLFGLDICSRKSRTTDYYVASRDFELPELKLLVDSVQSAKFITRKKSMELISKIEKLTSHENAKKLHRQVFVTNRVKTLNEQIYYNVDKIHDAIAANRQIKFRYFNIGLDKKKEYRKDGGFYTESPVALSWDDENYYMIAYKQKYDSYVHYRVDKMEAICESEEVRILSDTPFDLSEYSKTMFQMFGGEETEVSMEFHNSLIGVVYDRFGLDVPVLKTDDEHFMCRTKIAVSPQFLSWIMGFGDKAKILSPQRVVDEICELASAVRNNYLEK
;
A
#
# COMPACT_ATOMS: atom_id res chain seq x y z
N MET A 1 -19.37 -38.59 23.74
CA MET A 1 -19.58 -38.31 22.30
C MET A 1 -20.69 -37.29 22.05
N LYS A 2 -21.89 -37.38 22.63
CA LYS A 2 -23.00 -36.42 22.38
C LYS A 2 -22.65 -34.95 22.69
N GLN A 3 -21.96 -34.64 23.79
CA GLN A 3 -21.55 -33.26 24.12
C GLN A 3 -20.51 -32.65 23.18
N ALA A 4 -19.59 -33.45 22.65
CA ALA A 4 -18.62 -33.01 21.66
C ALA A 4 -19.31 -32.69 20.31
N GLN A 5 -20.30 -33.47 19.92
CA GLN A 5 -21.07 -33.23 18.71
C GLN A 5 -21.95 -31.96 18.82
N GLN A 6 -22.47 -31.63 20.00
CA GLN A 6 -23.24 -30.40 20.20
C GLN A 6 -22.36 -29.14 20.08
N LYS A 7 -21.15 -29.17 20.64
CA LYS A 7 -20.20 -28.06 20.49
C LYS A 7 -19.77 -27.84 19.01
N LEU A 8 -19.51 -28.95 18.32
CA LEU A 8 -19.20 -28.90 16.88
C LEU A 8 -20.41 -28.39 16.07
N LYS A 9 -21.63 -28.76 16.43
CA LYS A 9 -22.84 -28.28 15.75
C LYS A 9 -22.92 -26.75 15.77
N LEU A 10 -22.75 -26.13 16.94
CA LEU A 10 -22.80 -24.67 17.08
C LEU A 10 -21.73 -23.97 16.22
N MET A 11 -20.50 -24.48 16.23
CA MET A 11 -19.39 -23.94 15.42
C MET A 11 -19.66 -24.08 13.90
N TYR A 12 -20.20 -25.23 13.49
CA TYR A 12 -20.57 -25.44 12.08
C TYR A 12 -21.75 -24.57 11.66
N LEU A 13 -22.75 -24.40 12.54
CA LEU A 13 -23.88 -23.50 12.28
C LEU A 13 -23.39 -22.04 12.11
N ALA A 14 -22.51 -21.55 13.01
CA ALA A 14 -21.90 -20.25 12.90
C ALA A 14 -21.18 -20.10 11.55
N LYS A 15 -20.36 -21.09 11.16
CA LYS A 15 -19.65 -21.11 9.90
C LYS A 15 -20.60 -21.07 8.70
N ILE A 16 -21.65 -21.92 8.70
CA ILE A 16 -22.64 -21.96 7.61
C ILE A 16 -23.31 -20.59 7.45
N LEU A 17 -23.75 -19.97 8.55
CA LEU A 17 -24.38 -18.67 8.51
C LEU A 17 -23.43 -17.60 7.99
N THR A 18 -22.19 -17.55 8.50
CA THR A 18 -21.20 -16.57 8.07
C THR A 18 -20.79 -16.72 6.61
N GLU A 19 -20.59 -17.96 6.13
CA GLU A 19 -20.12 -18.22 4.77
C GLU A 19 -21.23 -18.21 3.70
N LYS A 20 -22.47 -18.60 4.06
CA LYS A 20 -23.54 -18.85 3.08
C LYS A 20 -24.68 -17.87 3.12
N THR A 21 -24.70 -16.94 4.08
CA THR A 21 -25.81 -15.99 4.18
C THR A 21 -25.34 -14.54 4.10
N ASP A 22 -26.20 -13.70 3.61
CA ASP A 22 -26.15 -12.23 3.61
C ASP A 22 -27.58 -11.70 3.42
N GLU A 23 -27.76 -10.37 3.30
CA GLU A 23 -29.07 -9.76 3.14
C GLU A 23 -29.87 -10.25 1.91
N GLU A 24 -29.17 -10.66 0.84
CA GLU A 24 -29.77 -11.19 -0.39
C GLU A 24 -29.93 -12.71 -0.34
N ASN A 25 -29.06 -13.41 0.38
CA ASN A 25 -28.97 -14.86 0.45
C ASN A 25 -29.24 -15.33 1.88
N THR A 26 -30.42 -15.84 2.12
CA THR A 26 -30.89 -16.25 3.44
C THR A 26 -31.04 -17.78 3.51
N LEU A 27 -31.02 -18.33 4.70
CA LEU A 27 -31.28 -19.76 4.96
C LEU A 27 -32.45 -19.97 5.91
N THR A 28 -33.33 -20.92 5.55
CA THR A 28 -34.36 -21.45 6.45
C THR A 28 -33.75 -22.48 7.41
N VAL A 29 -34.43 -22.74 8.54
CA VAL A 29 -34.01 -23.80 9.49
C VAL A 29 -33.87 -25.18 8.83
N PRO A 30 -34.80 -25.64 7.94
CA PRO A 30 -34.56 -26.89 7.20
C PRO A 30 -33.29 -26.91 6.36
N GLN A 31 -32.96 -25.79 5.67
CA GLN A 31 -31.72 -25.69 4.90
C GLN A 31 -30.49 -25.72 5.80
N MET A 32 -30.51 -25.09 6.97
CA MET A 32 -29.41 -25.16 7.94
C MET A 32 -29.18 -26.60 8.41
N ILE A 33 -30.26 -27.35 8.67
CA ILE A 33 -30.20 -28.78 9.06
C ILE A 33 -29.56 -29.59 7.91
N GLU A 34 -29.96 -29.33 6.66
CA GLU A 34 -29.38 -30.00 5.49
C GLU A 34 -27.86 -29.71 5.36
N GLU A 35 -27.46 -28.46 5.55
CA GLU A 35 -26.04 -28.06 5.50
C GLU A 35 -25.21 -28.71 6.63
N LEU A 36 -25.78 -28.79 7.85
CA LEU A 36 -25.18 -29.52 8.97
C LEU A 36 -25.06 -31.03 8.67
N ALA A 37 -26.06 -31.61 8.03
CA ALA A 37 -26.04 -33.00 7.64
C ALA A 37 -24.95 -33.33 6.60
N LYS A 38 -24.65 -32.40 5.69
CA LYS A 38 -23.50 -32.51 4.76
C LYS A 38 -22.15 -32.57 5.49
N ALA A 39 -22.07 -31.96 6.68
CA ALA A 39 -20.90 -32.05 7.55
C ALA A 39 -20.94 -33.25 8.53
N GLY A 40 -21.90 -34.15 8.37
CA GLY A 40 -22.07 -35.33 9.22
C GLY A 40 -22.68 -35.01 10.60
N ILE A 41 -23.31 -33.85 10.76
CA ILE A 41 -23.93 -33.41 12.03
C ILE A 41 -25.41 -33.46 11.93
N SER A 42 -26.02 -34.29 12.81
CA SER A 42 -27.48 -34.36 12.95
C SER A 42 -27.98 -33.24 13.88
N ALA A 43 -29.04 -32.56 13.47
CA ALA A 43 -29.67 -31.51 14.24
C ALA A 43 -31.19 -31.56 14.16
N GLU A 44 -31.85 -31.22 15.25
CA GLU A 44 -33.30 -31.10 15.32
C GLU A 44 -33.69 -29.61 15.22
N ARG A 45 -34.89 -29.37 14.64
CA ARG A 45 -35.38 -28.00 14.40
C ARG A 45 -35.39 -27.15 15.67
N LYS A 46 -35.85 -27.70 16.81
CA LYS A 46 -35.90 -26.97 18.08
C LYS A 46 -34.52 -26.55 18.55
N SER A 47 -33.53 -27.43 18.43
CA SER A 47 -32.18 -27.14 18.86
C SER A 47 -31.45 -26.10 17.96
N ILE A 48 -31.91 -25.88 16.73
CA ILE A 48 -31.36 -24.83 15.88
C ILE A 48 -31.82 -23.44 16.36
N TYR A 49 -33.04 -23.29 16.83
CA TYR A 49 -33.48 -22.01 17.39
C TYR A 49 -32.69 -21.63 18.64
N ASP A 50 -32.43 -22.60 19.52
CA ASP A 50 -31.60 -22.39 20.71
C ASP A 50 -30.16 -22.02 20.32
N ASP A 51 -29.61 -22.67 19.30
CA ASP A 51 -28.25 -22.36 18.78
C ASP A 51 -28.19 -20.97 18.15
N LEU A 52 -29.22 -20.55 17.41
CA LEU A 52 -29.28 -19.20 16.81
C LEU A 52 -29.27 -18.12 17.91
N GLU A 53 -30.01 -18.32 18.97
CA GLU A 53 -30.02 -17.42 20.14
C GLU A 53 -28.63 -17.35 20.80
N GLN A 54 -27.96 -18.50 20.98
CA GLN A 54 -26.63 -18.54 21.54
C GLN A 54 -25.60 -17.82 20.63
N LEU A 55 -25.72 -17.95 19.31
CA LEU A 55 -24.86 -17.27 18.37
C LEU A 55 -25.09 -15.76 18.34
N GLN A 56 -26.33 -15.29 18.52
CA GLN A 56 -26.64 -13.88 18.72
C GLN A 56 -26.04 -13.35 20.01
N LEU A 57 -26.13 -14.08 21.11
CA LEU A 57 -25.48 -13.74 22.37
C LEU A 57 -23.96 -13.74 22.28
N PHE A 58 -23.40 -14.58 21.44
CA PHE A 58 -21.94 -14.61 21.13
C PHE A 58 -21.49 -13.39 20.33
N GLY A 59 -22.40 -12.65 19.68
CA GLY A 59 -22.11 -11.44 18.94
C GLY A 59 -22.29 -11.55 17.40
N LEU A 60 -22.82 -12.68 16.90
CA LEU A 60 -23.19 -12.76 15.49
C LEU A 60 -24.50 -11.99 15.27
N ASP A 61 -24.46 -11.01 14.38
CA ASP A 61 -25.65 -10.22 14.02
C ASP A 61 -26.57 -11.02 13.09
N ILE A 62 -27.31 -11.95 13.68
CA ILE A 62 -28.24 -12.81 12.97
C ILE A 62 -29.61 -12.13 12.92
N CYS A 63 -30.02 -11.74 11.73
CA CYS A 63 -31.34 -11.20 11.42
C CYS A 63 -32.26 -12.26 10.85
N SER A 64 -33.56 -12.02 10.99
CA SER A 64 -34.59 -12.88 10.41
C SER A 64 -35.57 -12.10 9.54
N ARG A 65 -35.95 -12.71 8.43
CA ARG A 65 -36.96 -12.17 7.50
C ARG A 65 -38.15 -13.14 7.49
N LYS A 66 -39.36 -12.64 7.78
CA LYS A 66 -40.59 -13.41 7.69
C LYS A 66 -41.17 -13.28 6.28
N SER A 67 -41.33 -14.41 5.59
CA SER A 67 -42.07 -14.53 4.36
C SER A 67 -43.13 -15.66 4.53
N ARG A 68 -43.16 -16.64 3.64
CA ARG A 68 -43.91 -17.91 3.87
C ARG A 68 -43.24 -18.78 4.92
N THR A 69 -41.93 -18.66 5.05
CA THR A 69 -41.05 -19.26 6.06
C THR A 69 -40.25 -18.17 6.75
N THR A 70 -39.63 -18.48 7.88
CA THR A 70 -38.69 -17.58 8.52
C THR A 70 -37.28 -17.94 8.01
N ASP A 71 -36.63 -16.99 7.40
CA ASP A 71 -35.30 -17.10 6.88
C ASP A 71 -34.34 -16.30 7.76
N TYR A 72 -33.10 -16.75 7.87
CA TYR A 72 -32.06 -16.15 8.72
C TYR A 72 -30.85 -15.81 7.90
N TYR A 73 -30.16 -14.74 8.29
CA TYR A 73 -28.90 -14.29 7.66
C TYR A 73 -28.06 -13.48 8.64
N VAL A 74 -26.77 -13.40 8.38
CA VAL A 74 -25.85 -12.52 9.10
C VAL A 74 -25.88 -11.16 8.40
N ALA A 75 -26.34 -10.13 9.13
CA ALA A 75 -26.54 -8.78 8.59
C ALA A 75 -25.24 -7.98 8.59
N SER A 76 -24.55 -7.86 9.71
CA SER A 76 -23.30 -7.11 9.79
C SER A 76 -22.07 -8.02 9.86
N ARG A 77 -20.97 -7.54 9.38
CA ARG A 77 -19.64 -8.15 9.40
C ARG A 77 -18.61 -7.10 9.76
N ASP A 78 -17.40 -7.56 10.11
CA ASP A 78 -16.26 -6.66 10.40
C ASP A 78 -15.94 -5.73 9.22
N PHE A 79 -16.18 -6.20 7.99
CA PHE A 79 -15.98 -5.44 6.76
C PHE A 79 -17.24 -5.42 5.91
N GLU A 80 -17.60 -4.24 5.42
CA GLU A 80 -18.62 -4.08 4.39
C GLU A 80 -18.09 -4.47 3.00
N LEU A 81 -18.99 -4.83 2.08
CA LEU A 81 -18.61 -5.24 0.73
C LEU A 81 -17.83 -4.16 -0.06
N PRO A 82 -18.15 -2.85 0.04
CA PRO A 82 -17.34 -1.80 -0.57
C PRO A 82 -15.89 -1.75 -0.03
N GLU A 83 -15.70 -1.94 1.28
CA GLU A 83 -14.38 -1.96 1.92
C GLU A 83 -13.55 -3.14 1.43
N LEU A 84 -14.14 -4.33 1.35
CA LEU A 84 -13.48 -5.51 0.79
C LEU A 84 -13.08 -5.31 -0.68
N LYS A 85 -13.90 -4.62 -1.49
CA LYS A 85 -13.53 -4.23 -2.85
C LYS A 85 -12.30 -3.34 -2.88
N LEU A 86 -12.23 -2.32 -2.02
CA LEU A 86 -11.05 -1.45 -1.90
C LEU A 86 -9.80 -2.24 -1.50
N LEU A 87 -9.91 -3.20 -0.58
CA LEU A 87 -8.79 -4.07 -0.19
C LEU A 87 -8.32 -4.93 -1.38
N VAL A 88 -9.25 -5.54 -2.13
CA VAL A 88 -8.92 -6.31 -3.34
C VAL A 88 -8.23 -5.44 -4.37
N ASP A 89 -8.76 -4.25 -4.65
CA ASP A 89 -8.19 -3.31 -5.61
C ASP A 89 -6.78 -2.86 -5.18
N SER A 90 -6.57 -2.60 -3.90
CA SER A 90 -5.25 -2.27 -3.34
C SER A 90 -4.24 -3.39 -3.54
N VAL A 91 -4.63 -4.65 -3.30
CA VAL A 91 -3.77 -5.81 -3.52
C VAL A 91 -3.49 -6.03 -5.01
N GLN A 92 -4.49 -5.82 -5.87
CA GLN A 92 -4.32 -5.97 -7.32
C GLN A 92 -3.43 -4.89 -7.92
N SER A 93 -3.59 -3.64 -7.47
CA SER A 93 -2.82 -2.50 -7.98
C SER A 93 -1.37 -2.50 -7.51
N ALA A 94 -1.05 -3.11 -6.39
CA ALA A 94 0.29 -3.12 -5.84
C ALA A 94 1.31 -3.83 -6.75
N LYS A 95 2.29 -3.08 -7.29
CA LYS A 95 3.35 -3.63 -8.15
C LYS A 95 4.31 -4.55 -7.41
N PHE A 96 4.54 -4.29 -6.13
CA PHE A 96 5.49 -5.03 -5.29
C PHE A 96 4.98 -6.41 -4.85
N ILE A 97 3.68 -6.70 -4.99
CA ILE A 97 3.10 -8.00 -4.70
C ILE A 97 3.09 -8.84 -5.98
N THR A 98 3.70 -10.02 -5.93
CA THR A 98 3.68 -10.93 -7.09
C THR A 98 2.25 -11.34 -7.45
N ARG A 99 2.02 -11.72 -8.72
CA ARG A 99 0.69 -12.16 -9.16
C ARG A 99 0.17 -13.34 -8.31
N LYS A 100 1.03 -14.32 -8.00
CA LYS A 100 0.69 -15.48 -7.18
C LYS A 100 0.24 -15.03 -5.78
N LYS A 101 1.04 -14.17 -5.13
CA LYS A 101 0.73 -13.68 -3.78
C LYS A 101 -0.51 -12.81 -3.74
N SER A 102 -0.76 -12.00 -4.77
CA SER A 102 -2.02 -11.25 -4.89
C SER A 102 -3.23 -12.18 -4.89
N MET A 103 -3.20 -13.26 -5.68
CA MET A 103 -4.30 -14.24 -5.70
C MET A 103 -4.51 -14.92 -4.34
N GLU A 104 -3.42 -15.28 -3.65
CA GLU A 104 -3.51 -15.84 -2.29
C GLU A 104 -4.14 -14.88 -1.28
N LEU A 105 -3.75 -13.59 -1.33
CA LEU A 105 -4.30 -12.54 -0.45
C LEU A 105 -5.77 -12.28 -0.75
N ILE A 106 -6.13 -12.15 -2.04
CA ILE A 106 -7.53 -11.98 -2.45
C ILE A 106 -8.38 -13.15 -1.98
N SER A 107 -7.91 -14.39 -2.14
CA SER A 107 -8.62 -15.57 -1.63
C SER A 107 -8.79 -15.58 -0.10
N LYS A 108 -7.94 -14.89 0.65
CA LYS A 108 -8.13 -14.69 2.09
C LYS A 108 -9.15 -13.59 2.38
N ILE A 109 -9.13 -12.50 1.62
CA ILE A 109 -10.12 -11.40 1.74
C ILE A 109 -11.52 -11.93 1.43
N GLU A 110 -11.67 -12.78 0.42
CA GLU A 110 -12.94 -13.41 0.05
C GLU A 110 -13.60 -14.19 1.19
N LYS A 111 -12.80 -14.74 2.09
CA LYS A 111 -13.31 -15.47 3.27
C LYS A 111 -13.90 -14.57 4.35
N LEU A 112 -13.74 -13.26 4.23
CA LEU A 112 -14.30 -12.29 5.18
C LEU A 112 -15.77 -11.95 4.89
N THR A 113 -16.35 -12.49 3.82
CA THR A 113 -17.76 -12.27 3.43
C THR A 113 -18.45 -13.56 3.02
N SER A 114 -19.74 -13.47 2.65
CA SER A 114 -20.49 -14.62 2.14
C SER A 114 -19.93 -15.11 0.80
N HIS A 115 -20.15 -16.37 0.45
CA HIS A 115 -19.75 -16.95 -0.82
C HIS A 115 -20.30 -16.17 -2.03
N GLU A 116 -21.52 -15.65 -1.95
CA GLU A 116 -22.13 -14.89 -3.04
C GLU A 116 -21.50 -13.49 -3.17
N ASN A 117 -21.24 -12.83 -2.06
CA ASN A 117 -20.53 -11.56 -2.06
C ASN A 117 -19.05 -11.73 -2.48
N ALA A 118 -18.39 -12.84 -2.11
CA ALA A 118 -17.05 -13.18 -2.58
C ALA A 118 -16.97 -13.24 -4.11
N LYS A 119 -17.99 -13.80 -4.78
CA LYS A 119 -18.07 -13.79 -6.25
C LYS A 119 -18.12 -12.38 -6.83
N LYS A 120 -18.73 -11.43 -6.12
CA LYS A 120 -18.77 -10.01 -6.53
C LYS A 120 -17.39 -9.34 -6.41
N LEU A 121 -16.49 -9.84 -5.55
CA LEU A 121 -15.12 -9.34 -5.41
C LEU A 121 -14.23 -9.71 -6.61
N HIS A 122 -14.50 -10.82 -7.30
CA HIS A 122 -13.81 -11.18 -8.54
C HIS A 122 -14.08 -10.23 -9.71
N ARG A 123 -15.07 -9.35 -9.61
CA ARG A 123 -15.45 -8.38 -10.64
C ARG A 123 -14.59 -7.11 -10.58
N GLN A 124 -13.31 -7.22 -10.56
CA GLN A 124 -12.34 -6.49 -11.34
C GLN A 124 -12.36 -4.95 -11.35
N VAL A 125 -11.39 -4.39 -10.72
CA VAL A 125 -10.64 -3.33 -11.39
C VAL A 125 -9.57 -4.02 -12.25
N PHE A 126 -9.68 -3.94 -13.58
CA PHE A 126 -8.59 -4.31 -14.47
C PHE A 126 -7.48 -3.29 -14.31
N VAL A 127 -6.47 -3.62 -13.54
CA VAL A 127 -5.24 -2.84 -13.53
C VAL A 127 -4.51 -3.20 -14.82
N THR A 128 -4.80 -2.42 -15.88
CA THR A 128 -4.18 -2.60 -17.19
C THR A 128 -2.67 -2.42 -17.09
N ASN A 129 -1.93 -3.42 -17.60
CA ASN A 129 -0.49 -3.35 -17.91
C ASN A 129 0.48 -3.02 -16.77
N ARG A 130 0.17 -3.35 -15.51
CA ARG A 130 1.16 -3.23 -14.44
C ARG A 130 2.07 -4.45 -14.40
N VAL A 131 3.36 -4.21 -14.66
CA VAL A 131 4.41 -5.22 -14.47
C VAL A 131 4.59 -5.44 -12.97
N LYS A 132 4.03 -6.54 -12.45
CA LYS A 132 4.26 -6.94 -11.06
C LYS A 132 5.66 -7.50 -10.90
N THR A 133 6.25 -7.28 -9.72
CA THR A 133 7.53 -7.87 -9.36
C THR A 133 7.48 -9.40 -9.42
N LEU A 134 8.62 -10.00 -9.72
CA LEU A 134 8.83 -11.45 -9.57
C LEU A 134 9.47 -11.79 -8.21
N ASN A 135 9.83 -10.78 -7.41
CA ASN A 135 10.50 -10.98 -6.14
C ASN A 135 9.49 -11.21 -5.00
N GLU A 136 9.32 -12.46 -4.59
CA GLU A 136 8.47 -12.83 -3.46
C GLU A 136 9.06 -12.47 -2.08
N GLN A 137 10.30 -12.00 -2.04
CA GLN A 137 10.99 -11.69 -0.78
C GLN A 137 10.65 -10.30 -0.22
N ILE A 138 10.00 -9.43 -1.01
CA ILE A 138 9.82 -8.02 -0.64
C ILE A 138 9.10 -7.86 0.70
N TYR A 139 8.02 -8.58 0.93
CA TYR A 139 7.28 -8.47 2.19
C TYR A 139 8.06 -9.01 3.39
N TYR A 140 8.87 -10.06 3.21
CA TYR A 140 9.81 -10.51 4.25
C TYR A 140 10.94 -9.51 4.47
N ASN A 141 11.39 -8.84 3.41
CA ASN A 141 12.38 -7.79 3.52
C ASN A 141 11.85 -6.58 4.30
N VAL A 142 10.60 -6.18 4.03
CA VAL A 142 9.90 -5.11 4.76
C VAL A 142 9.80 -5.47 6.24
N ASP A 143 9.38 -6.69 6.57
CA ASP A 143 9.25 -7.20 7.93
C ASP A 143 10.58 -7.14 8.68
N LYS A 144 11.66 -7.69 8.09
CA LYS A 144 13.01 -7.62 8.67
C LYS A 144 13.52 -6.20 8.92
N ILE A 145 13.18 -5.26 8.04
CA ILE A 145 13.56 -3.86 8.22
C ILE A 145 12.78 -3.24 9.39
N HIS A 146 11.48 -3.55 9.50
CA HIS A 146 10.68 -3.12 10.65
C HIS A 146 11.22 -3.67 11.97
N ASP A 147 11.57 -4.97 12.00
CA ASP A 147 12.13 -5.62 13.19
C ASP A 147 13.45 -4.94 13.60
N ALA A 148 14.35 -4.67 12.66
CA ALA A 148 15.61 -4.00 12.93
C ALA A 148 15.40 -2.56 13.44
N ILE A 149 14.41 -1.84 12.89
CA ILE A 149 14.03 -0.51 13.39
C ILE A 149 13.52 -0.60 14.82
N ALA A 150 12.63 -1.54 15.12
CA ALA A 150 12.07 -1.75 16.45
C ALA A 150 13.13 -2.18 17.46
N ALA A 151 14.07 -3.06 17.05
CA ALA A 151 15.19 -3.52 17.87
C ALA A 151 16.33 -2.49 18.03
N ASN A 152 16.24 -1.33 17.37
CA ASN A 152 17.29 -0.31 17.32
C ASN A 152 18.62 -0.86 16.78
N ARG A 153 18.59 -1.68 15.72
CA ARG A 153 19.75 -2.35 15.14
C ARG A 153 20.01 -1.90 13.71
N GLN A 154 21.30 -1.92 13.32
CA GLN A 154 21.70 -1.81 11.93
C GLN A 154 21.30 -3.06 11.14
N ILE A 155 21.23 -2.94 9.82
CA ILE A 155 21.01 -4.07 8.92
C ILE A 155 22.14 -4.21 7.91
N LYS A 156 22.38 -5.46 7.50
CA LYS A 156 23.29 -5.81 6.41
C LYS A 156 22.49 -6.39 5.26
N PHE A 157 22.82 -5.97 4.02
CA PHE A 157 22.15 -6.46 2.82
C PHE A 157 23.03 -6.29 1.59
N ARG A 158 22.72 -7.04 0.51
CA ARG A 158 23.26 -6.81 -0.82
C ARG A 158 22.27 -5.98 -1.63
N TYR A 159 22.79 -5.10 -2.48
CA TYR A 159 21.96 -4.26 -3.34
C TYR A 159 22.29 -4.47 -4.80
N PHE A 160 21.27 -4.65 -5.65
CA PHE A 160 21.47 -4.94 -7.07
C PHE A 160 20.64 -4.04 -7.97
N ASN A 161 21.09 -3.89 -9.21
CA ASN A 161 20.32 -3.38 -10.34
C ASN A 161 20.01 -4.53 -11.29
N ILE A 162 19.13 -4.29 -12.25
CA ILE A 162 18.91 -5.22 -13.37
C ILE A 162 19.70 -4.69 -14.58
N GLY A 163 20.59 -5.51 -15.11
CA GLY A 163 21.36 -5.23 -16.30
C GLY A 163 20.55 -5.38 -17.60
N LEU A 164 21.17 -5.02 -18.72
CA LEU A 164 20.56 -5.16 -20.06
C LEU A 164 20.24 -6.61 -20.41
N ASP A 165 20.98 -7.56 -19.87
CA ASP A 165 20.77 -9.00 -20.00
C ASP A 165 19.65 -9.53 -19.07
N LYS A 166 18.95 -8.65 -18.36
CA LYS A 166 17.91 -8.94 -17.37
C LYS A 166 18.39 -9.71 -16.14
N LYS A 167 19.73 -9.78 -15.93
CA LYS A 167 20.31 -10.39 -14.73
C LYS A 167 20.58 -9.35 -13.65
N LYS A 168 20.78 -9.83 -12.42
CA LYS A 168 21.14 -9.00 -11.29
C LYS A 168 22.61 -8.59 -11.38
N GLU A 169 22.85 -7.30 -11.34
CA GLU A 169 24.17 -6.69 -11.23
C GLU A 169 24.32 -6.12 -9.82
N TYR A 170 25.11 -6.79 -9.00
CA TYR A 170 25.30 -6.38 -7.61
C TYR A 170 26.22 -5.16 -7.56
N ARG A 171 25.83 -4.16 -6.77
CA ARG A 171 26.70 -3.03 -6.42
C ARG A 171 27.79 -3.49 -5.44
N LYS A 172 28.88 -2.74 -5.34
CA LYS A 172 30.06 -3.06 -4.51
C LYS A 172 30.60 -4.48 -4.76
N ASP A 173 30.59 -4.93 -6.02
CA ASP A 173 31.08 -6.26 -6.39
C ASP A 173 30.45 -7.40 -5.57
N GLY A 174 29.17 -7.22 -5.18
CA GLY A 174 28.41 -8.16 -4.35
C GLY A 174 28.66 -8.03 -2.86
N GLY A 175 29.41 -7.03 -2.42
CA GLY A 175 29.64 -6.73 -1.00
C GLY A 175 28.39 -6.26 -0.28
N PHE A 176 28.41 -6.46 1.04
CA PHE A 176 27.30 -6.02 1.89
C PHE A 176 27.32 -4.51 2.16
N TYR A 177 26.16 -3.94 2.19
CA TYR A 177 25.87 -2.64 2.81
C TYR A 177 25.58 -2.87 4.28
N THR A 178 26.09 -2.01 5.15
CA THR A 178 25.70 -1.90 6.56
C THR A 178 25.08 -0.55 6.76
N GLU A 179 23.82 -0.49 7.16
CA GLU A 179 23.05 0.74 7.19
C GLU A 179 22.24 0.86 8.48
N SER A 180 21.97 2.10 8.88
CA SER A 180 21.11 2.44 10.01
C SER A 180 19.71 2.79 9.49
N PRO A 181 18.75 1.83 9.44
CA PRO A 181 17.41 2.11 8.93
C PRO A 181 16.68 3.06 9.88
N VAL A 182 16.04 4.08 9.34
CA VAL A 182 15.30 5.10 10.09
C VAL A 182 13.80 4.88 9.92
N ALA A 183 13.36 4.71 8.68
CA ALA A 183 11.96 4.52 8.34
C ALA A 183 11.80 3.68 7.07
N LEU A 184 10.60 3.14 6.88
CA LEU A 184 10.12 2.65 5.60
C LEU A 184 9.11 3.65 5.05
N SER A 185 9.26 4.02 3.78
CA SER A 185 8.32 4.85 3.04
C SER A 185 7.73 4.09 1.88
N TRP A 186 6.48 4.38 1.58
CA TRP A 186 5.79 3.93 0.39
C TRP A 186 5.67 5.10 -0.58
N ASP A 187 6.35 5.02 -1.72
CA ASP A 187 6.30 6.05 -2.75
C ASP A 187 6.36 5.43 -4.15
N ASP A 188 5.60 5.97 -5.10
CA ASP A 188 5.48 5.50 -6.49
C ASP A 188 5.40 3.96 -6.58
N GLU A 189 4.52 3.38 -5.75
CA GLU A 189 4.24 1.94 -5.69
C GLU A 189 5.43 1.04 -5.31
N ASN A 190 6.47 1.61 -4.69
CA ASN A 190 7.63 0.88 -4.17
C ASN A 190 7.83 1.16 -2.68
N TYR A 191 8.34 0.18 -1.96
CA TYR A 191 8.89 0.39 -0.64
C TYR A 191 10.32 0.90 -0.73
N TYR A 192 10.58 1.97 0.02
CA TYR A 192 11.90 2.53 0.22
C TYR A 192 12.30 2.44 1.69
N MET A 193 13.47 1.90 1.95
CA MET A 193 14.12 2.04 3.23
C MET A 193 14.90 3.35 3.24
N ILE A 194 14.59 4.21 4.19
CA ILE A 194 15.34 5.43 4.49
C ILE A 194 16.37 5.08 5.55
N ALA A 195 17.64 5.34 5.28
CA ALA A 195 18.73 5.08 6.20
C ALA A 195 19.59 6.32 6.40
N TYR A 196 20.00 6.58 7.65
CA TYR A 196 20.89 7.68 7.97
C TYR A 196 22.35 7.33 7.70
N LYS A 197 23.07 8.26 7.08
CA LYS A 197 24.49 8.18 6.77
C LYS A 197 25.28 9.23 7.57
N GLN A 198 25.84 8.83 8.69
CA GLN A 198 26.66 9.72 9.54
C GLN A 198 27.77 10.44 8.77
N LYS A 199 28.45 9.74 7.84
CA LYS A 199 29.55 10.33 7.05
C LYS A 199 29.17 11.59 6.29
N TYR A 200 27.90 11.70 5.88
CA TYR A 200 27.39 12.80 5.05
C TYR A 200 26.33 13.63 5.78
N ASP A 201 26.01 13.27 7.02
CA ASP A 201 24.90 13.83 7.80
C ASP A 201 23.62 13.94 6.96
N SER A 202 23.27 12.86 6.27
CA SER A 202 22.17 12.85 5.31
C SER A 202 21.48 11.50 5.26
N TYR A 203 20.28 11.49 4.66
CA TYR A 203 19.50 10.28 4.45
C TYR A 203 19.71 9.72 3.04
N VAL A 204 19.75 8.41 2.93
CA VAL A 204 19.85 7.67 1.68
C VAL A 204 18.66 6.72 1.55
N HIS A 205 18.25 6.48 0.30
CA HIS A 205 17.08 5.67 -0.01
C HIS A 205 17.48 4.39 -0.73
N TYR A 206 16.95 3.28 -0.26
CA TYR A 206 17.13 1.98 -0.87
C TYR A 206 15.79 1.39 -1.23
N ARG A 207 15.57 1.06 -2.50
CA ARG A 207 14.39 0.31 -2.91
C ARG A 207 14.46 -1.09 -2.33
N VAL A 208 13.43 -1.48 -1.59
CA VAL A 208 13.39 -2.77 -0.87
C VAL A 208 13.33 -3.96 -1.82
N ASP A 209 12.74 -3.79 -3.01
CA ASP A 209 12.70 -4.82 -4.06
C ASP A 209 14.09 -5.13 -4.68
N LYS A 210 15.07 -4.23 -4.51
CA LYS A 210 16.45 -4.36 -4.95
C LYS A 210 17.40 -4.82 -3.83
N MET A 211 16.87 -5.11 -2.64
CA MET A 211 17.63 -5.59 -1.50
C MET A 211 17.55 -7.11 -1.42
N GLU A 212 18.66 -7.75 -1.09
CA GLU A 212 18.77 -9.20 -0.95
C GLU A 212 19.65 -9.59 0.23
N ALA A 213 19.44 -10.78 0.79
CA ALA A 213 20.16 -11.30 1.94
C ALA A 213 20.14 -10.34 3.15
N ILE A 214 18.97 -9.73 3.43
CA ILE A 214 18.82 -8.83 4.57
C ILE A 214 18.95 -9.63 5.87
N CYS A 215 19.84 -9.17 6.75
CA CYS A 215 19.97 -9.65 8.11
C CYS A 215 20.21 -8.48 9.06
N GLU A 216 19.73 -8.64 10.28
CA GLU A 216 19.98 -7.73 11.39
C GLU A 216 21.47 -7.81 11.78
N SER A 217 22.05 -6.67 12.14
CA SER A 217 23.41 -6.57 12.69
C SER A 217 23.34 -6.52 14.21
N GLU A 218 24.41 -6.93 14.87
CA GLU A 218 24.57 -6.76 16.33
C GLU A 218 24.81 -5.30 16.72
N GLU A 219 25.15 -4.45 15.76
CA GLU A 219 25.44 -3.04 15.98
C GLU A 219 24.16 -2.21 16.12
N VAL A 220 24.19 -1.22 17.05
CA VAL A 220 23.11 -0.27 17.27
C VAL A 220 23.05 0.70 16.11
N ARG A 221 21.85 1.15 15.73
CA ARG A 221 21.68 2.17 14.70
C ARG A 221 22.36 3.47 15.10
N ILE A 222 22.97 4.11 14.12
CA ILE A 222 23.43 5.49 14.20
C ILE A 222 22.31 6.37 13.63
N LEU A 223 21.86 7.35 14.38
CA LEU A 223 20.78 8.26 13.99
C LEU A 223 21.30 9.69 13.99
N SER A 224 20.60 10.58 13.31
CA SER A 224 20.83 12.03 13.41
C SER A 224 20.48 12.54 14.80
N ASP A 225 21.15 13.59 15.23
CA ASP A 225 20.81 14.30 16.47
C ASP A 225 19.44 15.01 16.38
N THR A 226 19.00 15.33 15.17
CA THR A 226 17.66 15.88 14.91
C THR A 226 16.65 14.76 14.75
N PRO A 227 15.51 14.79 15.47
CA PRO A 227 14.44 13.81 15.28
C PRO A 227 13.98 13.76 13.82
N PHE A 228 13.87 12.55 13.27
CA PHE A 228 13.40 12.35 11.91
C PHE A 228 11.87 12.35 11.86
N ASP A 229 11.29 13.26 11.08
CA ASP A 229 9.87 13.28 10.77
C ASP A 229 9.64 12.82 9.32
N LEU A 230 9.08 11.61 9.17
CA LEU A 230 8.81 11.03 7.86
C LEU A 230 7.77 11.86 7.07
N SER A 231 6.79 12.46 7.75
CA SER A 231 5.74 13.25 7.09
C SER A 231 6.31 14.52 6.46
N GLU A 232 7.10 15.27 7.21
CA GLU A 232 7.77 16.47 6.69
C GLU A 232 8.80 16.09 5.62
N TYR A 233 9.60 15.05 5.87
CA TYR A 233 10.61 14.59 4.94
C TYR A 233 10.03 14.17 3.58
N SER A 234 8.92 13.43 3.57
CA SER A 234 8.29 12.97 2.34
C SER A 234 7.68 14.08 1.49
N LYS A 235 7.27 15.20 2.10
CA LYS A 235 6.73 16.36 1.38
C LYS A 235 7.80 17.02 0.48
N THR A 236 9.05 17.01 0.91
CA THR A 236 10.16 17.64 0.17
C THR A 236 10.68 16.77 -0.99
N MET A 237 10.39 15.45 -0.97
CA MET A 237 10.95 14.48 -1.90
C MET A 237 10.12 14.29 -3.16
N PHE A 238 10.78 14.08 -4.28
CA PHE A 238 10.17 13.64 -5.53
C PHE A 238 10.63 12.21 -5.86
N GLN A 239 9.71 11.24 -5.79
CA GLN A 239 9.97 9.81 -6.05
C GLN A 239 11.13 9.24 -5.22
N MET A 240 11.26 9.68 -3.97
CA MET A 240 12.37 9.28 -3.07
C MET A 240 13.78 9.50 -3.65
N PHE A 241 13.93 10.46 -4.57
CA PHE A 241 15.25 10.92 -4.99
C PHE A 241 15.72 12.01 -4.04
N GLY A 242 16.85 11.76 -3.39
CA GLY A 242 17.50 12.73 -2.54
C GLY A 242 18.07 13.89 -3.34
N GLY A 243 18.20 15.04 -2.68
CA GLY A 243 18.80 16.25 -3.19
C GLY A 243 19.05 17.22 -2.05
N GLU A 244 19.65 18.34 -2.33
CA GLU A 244 19.80 19.41 -1.36
C GLU A 244 18.43 20.07 -1.13
N GLU A 245 17.97 20.08 0.14
CA GLU A 245 16.75 20.77 0.50
C GLU A 245 16.91 22.28 0.31
N THR A 246 16.10 22.83 -0.57
CA THR A 246 16.17 24.21 -0.99
C THR A 246 14.76 24.81 -1.00
N GLU A 247 14.62 26.02 -0.51
CA GLU A 247 13.37 26.77 -0.66
C GLU A 247 13.26 27.25 -2.10
N VAL A 248 12.24 26.73 -2.83
CA VAL A 248 12.00 27.02 -4.24
C VAL A 248 10.73 27.81 -4.41
N SER A 249 10.79 28.93 -5.15
CA SER A 249 9.62 29.66 -5.62
C SER A 249 9.31 29.29 -7.06
N MET A 250 8.07 28.93 -7.31
CA MET A 250 7.57 28.46 -8.61
C MET A 250 6.32 29.24 -9.00
N GLU A 251 6.18 29.56 -10.27
CA GLU A 251 4.97 30.15 -10.84
C GLU A 251 4.26 29.12 -11.71
N PHE A 252 2.94 29.10 -11.62
CA PHE A 252 2.07 28.18 -12.36
C PHE A 252 0.89 28.92 -12.96
N HIS A 253 0.45 28.49 -14.12
CA HIS A 253 -0.85 28.89 -14.67
C HIS A 253 -2.00 28.40 -13.77
N ASN A 254 -3.07 29.20 -13.63
CA ASN A 254 -4.19 28.90 -12.72
C ASN A 254 -4.85 27.53 -12.94
N SER A 255 -4.79 26.96 -14.15
CA SER A 255 -5.30 25.62 -14.43
C SER A 255 -4.57 24.50 -13.68
N LEU A 256 -3.40 24.76 -13.11
CA LEU A 256 -2.57 23.79 -12.39
C LEU A 256 -2.75 23.85 -10.87
N ILE A 257 -3.66 24.68 -10.34
CA ILE A 257 -3.84 24.83 -8.89
C ILE A 257 -4.16 23.50 -8.19
N GLY A 258 -5.00 22.65 -8.79
CA GLY A 258 -5.30 21.32 -8.28
C GLY A 258 -4.07 20.44 -8.18
N VAL A 259 -3.22 20.45 -9.21
CA VAL A 259 -1.96 19.68 -9.22
C VAL A 259 -1.00 20.13 -8.13
N VAL A 260 -0.94 21.45 -7.86
CA VAL A 260 -0.11 22.00 -6.79
C VAL A 260 -0.64 21.58 -5.42
N TYR A 261 -1.95 21.65 -5.19
CA TYR A 261 -2.56 21.19 -3.95
C TYR A 261 -2.46 19.66 -3.75
N ASP A 262 -2.64 18.89 -4.81
CA ASP A 262 -2.46 17.43 -4.75
C ASP A 262 -1.02 17.05 -4.38
N ARG A 263 -0.03 17.86 -4.81
CA ARG A 263 1.37 17.59 -4.56
C ARG A 263 1.88 18.08 -3.22
N PHE A 264 1.51 19.30 -2.82
CA PHE A 264 2.10 19.98 -1.66
C PHE A 264 1.12 20.13 -0.49
N GLY A 265 -0.14 19.74 -0.66
CA GLY A 265 -1.21 19.91 0.30
C GLY A 265 -1.90 21.27 0.20
N LEU A 266 -3.09 21.36 0.80
CA LEU A 266 -3.91 22.58 0.79
C LEU A 266 -3.29 23.74 1.60
N ASP A 267 -2.35 23.42 2.51
CA ASP A 267 -1.69 24.39 3.38
C ASP A 267 -0.50 25.11 2.72
N VAL A 268 -0.12 24.71 1.47
CA VAL A 268 0.97 25.37 0.76
C VAL A 268 0.60 26.84 0.47
N PRO A 269 1.49 27.82 0.83
CA PRO A 269 1.22 29.23 0.56
C PRO A 269 1.13 29.48 -0.96
N VAL A 270 0.00 30.01 -1.41
CA VAL A 270 -0.25 30.40 -2.79
C VAL A 270 -0.54 31.88 -2.87
N LEU A 271 0.13 32.56 -3.77
CA LEU A 271 -0.05 34.01 -4.02
C LEU A 271 -0.40 34.23 -5.49
N LYS A 272 -1.53 34.88 -5.76
CA LYS A 272 -1.89 35.31 -7.11
C LYS A 272 -0.86 36.34 -7.62
N THR A 273 -0.25 36.09 -8.77
CA THR A 273 0.71 36.99 -9.40
C THR A 273 0.07 37.89 -10.45
N ASP A 274 -0.84 37.35 -11.25
CA ASP A 274 -1.66 38.06 -12.22
C ASP A 274 -3.01 37.35 -12.46
N ASP A 275 -3.77 37.68 -13.52
CA ASP A 275 -5.07 37.10 -13.79
C ASP A 275 -5.00 35.63 -14.23
N GLU A 276 -3.88 35.17 -14.74
CA GLU A 276 -3.69 33.82 -15.28
C GLU A 276 -2.73 32.96 -14.45
N HIS A 277 -1.96 33.57 -13.51
CA HIS A 277 -0.89 32.88 -12.79
C HIS A 277 -0.96 33.06 -11.28
N PHE A 278 -0.38 32.08 -10.59
CA PHE A 278 -0.09 32.14 -9.16
C PHE A 278 1.32 31.60 -8.86
N MET A 279 1.86 32.04 -7.74
CA MET A 279 3.16 31.59 -7.22
C MET A 279 2.93 30.75 -5.97
N CYS A 280 3.72 29.68 -5.82
CA CYS A 280 3.88 28.99 -4.55
C CYS A 280 5.37 28.90 -4.16
N ARG A 281 5.62 28.83 -2.84
CA ARG A 281 6.95 28.68 -2.27
C ARG A 281 6.95 27.52 -1.29
N THR A 282 7.91 26.61 -1.44
CA THR A 282 8.03 25.45 -0.56
C THR A 282 9.44 24.90 -0.56
N LYS A 283 9.80 24.14 0.49
CA LYS A 283 11.06 23.41 0.56
C LYS A 283 11.01 22.16 -0.31
N ILE A 284 12.01 21.93 -1.12
CA ILE A 284 12.11 20.81 -2.06
C ILE A 284 13.53 20.26 -2.04
N ALA A 285 13.67 18.94 -1.99
CA ALA A 285 14.91 18.26 -2.33
C ALA A 285 15.11 18.33 -3.85
N VAL A 286 15.93 19.29 -4.30
CA VAL A 286 16.15 19.52 -5.73
C VAL A 286 16.80 18.28 -6.35
N SER A 287 16.12 17.70 -7.31
CA SER A 287 16.50 16.44 -7.96
C SER A 287 16.08 16.45 -9.43
N PRO A 288 16.67 15.58 -10.27
CA PRO A 288 16.24 15.43 -11.67
C PRO A 288 14.73 15.14 -11.81
N GLN A 289 14.13 14.45 -10.84
CA GLN A 289 12.71 14.13 -10.83
C GLN A 289 11.85 15.38 -10.60
N PHE A 290 12.26 16.24 -9.68
CA PHE A 290 11.61 17.53 -9.48
C PHE A 290 11.69 18.40 -10.75
N LEU A 291 12.88 18.54 -11.33
CA LEU A 291 13.06 19.32 -12.56
C LEU A 291 12.22 18.76 -13.71
N SER A 292 12.20 17.43 -13.86
CA SER A 292 11.37 16.76 -14.87
C SER A 292 9.88 16.97 -14.64
N TRP A 293 9.43 17.00 -13.38
CA TRP A 293 8.04 17.28 -13.03
C TRP A 293 7.62 18.69 -13.46
N ILE A 294 8.44 19.70 -13.19
CA ILE A 294 8.20 21.08 -13.66
C ILE A 294 8.19 21.13 -15.20
N MET A 295 9.17 20.52 -15.86
CA MET A 295 9.26 20.49 -17.33
C MET A 295 8.02 19.83 -17.97
N GLY A 296 7.39 18.89 -17.27
CA GLY A 296 6.16 18.21 -17.75
C GLY A 296 4.97 19.14 -17.97
N PHE A 297 4.97 20.32 -17.39
CA PHE A 297 3.91 21.33 -17.58
C PHE A 297 4.16 22.29 -18.74
N GLY A 298 5.31 22.18 -19.40
CA GLY A 298 5.67 23.01 -20.54
C GLY A 298 5.79 24.50 -20.15
N ASP A 299 5.07 25.34 -20.87
CA ASP A 299 5.03 26.80 -20.67
C ASP A 299 4.15 27.25 -19.49
N LYS A 300 3.42 26.31 -18.87
CA LYS A 300 2.48 26.60 -17.78
C LYS A 300 3.12 26.61 -16.40
N ALA A 301 4.38 26.28 -16.28
CA ALA A 301 5.11 26.30 -15.01
C ALA A 301 6.55 26.75 -15.22
N LYS A 302 7.07 27.53 -14.28
CA LYS A 302 8.49 27.91 -14.25
C LYS A 302 9.00 28.05 -12.81
N ILE A 303 10.29 27.85 -12.64
CA ILE A 303 11.01 28.13 -11.39
C ILE A 303 11.42 29.61 -11.42
N LEU A 304 11.13 30.33 -10.33
CA LEU A 304 11.47 31.73 -10.18
C LEU A 304 12.77 31.92 -9.38
N SER A 305 12.96 31.12 -8.36
CA SER A 305 14.15 31.17 -7.50
C SER A 305 14.37 29.85 -6.76
N PRO A 306 15.59 29.56 -6.26
CA PRO A 306 16.82 30.37 -6.42
C PRO A 306 17.41 30.22 -7.83
N GLN A 307 18.28 31.15 -8.23
CA GLN A 307 18.88 31.19 -9.57
C GLN A 307 19.59 29.89 -9.92
N ARG A 308 20.29 29.26 -8.97
CA ARG A 308 20.95 27.96 -9.18
C ARG A 308 19.98 26.91 -9.74
N VAL A 309 18.77 26.81 -9.20
CA VAL A 309 17.77 25.82 -9.65
C VAL A 309 17.20 26.21 -11.02
N VAL A 310 17.08 27.51 -11.30
CA VAL A 310 16.73 28.02 -12.65
C VAL A 310 17.80 27.61 -13.68
N ASP A 311 19.07 27.74 -13.32
CA ASP A 311 20.19 27.36 -14.22
C ASP A 311 20.18 25.85 -14.45
N GLU A 312 19.98 25.01 -13.41
CA GLU A 312 19.88 23.56 -13.52
C GLU A 312 18.76 23.10 -14.48
N ILE A 313 17.57 23.71 -14.42
CA ILE A 313 16.48 23.34 -15.33
C ILE A 313 16.75 23.82 -16.76
N CYS A 314 17.41 24.98 -16.93
CA CYS A 314 17.83 25.47 -18.25
C CYS A 314 18.88 24.56 -18.90
N GLU A 315 19.84 24.09 -18.12
CA GLU A 315 20.85 23.12 -18.58
C GLU A 315 20.18 21.81 -19.00
N LEU A 316 19.28 21.28 -18.17
CA LEU A 316 18.52 20.06 -18.48
C LEU A 316 17.70 20.23 -19.76
N ALA A 317 16.98 21.32 -19.92
CA ALA A 317 16.18 21.63 -21.11
C ALA A 317 17.07 21.70 -22.37
N SER A 318 18.26 22.34 -22.27
CA SER A 318 19.22 22.43 -23.34
C SER A 318 19.79 21.06 -23.73
N ALA A 319 20.15 20.23 -22.75
CA ALA A 319 20.61 18.87 -22.99
C ALA A 319 19.55 18.01 -23.69
N VAL A 320 18.28 18.07 -23.22
CA VAL A 320 17.17 17.38 -23.88
C VAL A 320 17.01 17.84 -25.31
N ARG A 321 16.99 19.15 -25.57
CA ARG A 321 16.91 19.71 -26.95
C ARG A 321 18.01 19.19 -27.85
N ASN A 322 19.24 19.19 -27.35
CA ASN A 322 20.40 18.76 -28.13
C ASN A 322 20.30 17.28 -28.56
N ASN A 323 19.79 16.38 -27.70
CA ASN A 323 19.57 14.98 -28.06
C ASN A 323 18.67 14.77 -29.30
N TYR A 324 17.86 15.76 -29.67
CA TYR A 324 16.96 15.70 -30.84
C TYR A 324 17.46 16.53 -32.04
N LEU A 325 18.45 17.39 -31.85
CA LEU A 325 18.99 18.24 -32.91
C LEU A 325 20.25 17.66 -33.51
N GLU A 326 21.05 16.88 -32.76
CA GLU A 326 22.22 16.15 -33.25
C GLU A 326 21.73 14.90 -34.02
N LYS A 327 21.63 15.07 -35.36
CA LYS A 327 21.53 13.98 -36.34
C LYS A 327 22.71 14.03 -37.26
#